data_f30d989c85924c37160ec60c364a9845
#
_entry.id   f30d989c85924c37160ec60c364a9845
#
_cell.length_a   1.000
_cell.length_b   1.000
_cell.length_c   1.000
_cell.angle_alpha   90.00
_cell.angle_beta   90.00
_cell.angle_gamma   90.00
#
_symmetry.space_group_name_H-M   'P 1'
#
loop_
_entity.id
_entity.type
_entity.pdbx_description
1 polymer ?
#
loop_
_entity_poly.entity_id
_entity_poly.type
_entity_poly.pdbx_seq_one_letter_code
_entity_poly.pdbx_strand_id
1 'polypeptide(L)'
;MDRICLAQAAPLIARDLRLTKFQMGDIFGAFLLGYAVFGIPAAWFGDRVGPRKALSRIVVFWSLFAALTGAAWNFLAMATIQFLFGMGEAGCFPVITKSLTNWLSKGERTRAQGILWTAARWGGAFTPLAVVAVLRFVSWRWTFVVFGAFGVIWAATFYYWYRDNPAEHPRVNPAELALIEEGETRGASSSRVPWALLLSSRSVLLIALQYYIVSFSWYFYLTWLPTYLQEHHHLSTVRSARFAVFPLFFCGIGSLFCGSITPRVTRWTGSLSRTRRLMSITGFIAAAIFLGLSVHMPTAVSSMCLMATACFFNDWIVPHSWASCMDIGGRYASSVAGVMNLMGNLAGVSSSVLGGYLLQRTGNDWNLFVSLLAAVYVAGAFCWPFINPVERVEVAEA
;
A
#
# COMPACT_ATOMS: atom_id res chain seq x y z
N MET A 1 2.99 -4.08 -10.42
CA MET A 1 3.84 -4.64 -11.48
C MET A 1 4.74 -3.57 -12.08
N ASP A 2 4.21 -2.48 -12.59
CA ASP A 2 4.93 -1.48 -13.39
C ASP A 2 6.11 -0.82 -12.67
N ARG A 3 5.98 -0.47 -11.37
CA ARG A 3 7.09 0.08 -10.55
C ARG A 3 8.30 -0.86 -10.49
N ILE A 4 8.05 -2.16 -10.38
CA ILE A 4 9.10 -3.16 -10.24
C ILE A 4 9.74 -3.44 -11.60
N CYS A 5 8.98 -3.27 -12.70
CA CYS A 5 9.50 -3.37 -14.05
C CYS A 5 10.66 -2.38 -14.27
N LEU A 6 10.52 -1.12 -13.83
CA LEU A 6 11.58 -0.13 -13.93
C LEU A 6 12.84 -0.55 -13.15
N ALA A 7 12.67 -1.06 -11.92
CA ALA A 7 13.79 -1.50 -11.10
C ALA A 7 14.53 -2.70 -11.72
N GLN A 8 13.81 -3.65 -12.31
CA GLN A 8 14.41 -4.81 -12.98
C GLN A 8 15.09 -4.43 -14.30
N ALA A 9 14.54 -3.48 -15.06
CA ALA A 9 15.12 -3.02 -16.31
C ALA A 9 16.20 -1.94 -16.12
N ALA A 10 16.39 -1.41 -14.90
CA ALA A 10 17.29 -0.30 -14.61
C ALA A 10 18.72 -0.48 -15.14
N PRO A 11 19.40 -1.63 -15.03
CA PRO A 11 20.73 -1.81 -15.59
C PRO A 11 20.76 -1.69 -17.13
N LEU A 12 19.72 -2.19 -17.80
CA LEU A 12 19.58 -2.12 -19.26
C LEU A 12 19.32 -0.69 -19.72
N ILE A 13 18.43 0.03 -19.03
CA ILE A 13 18.10 1.43 -19.26
C ILE A 13 19.31 2.32 -19.05
N ALA A 14 20.01 2.14 -17.91
CA ALA A 14 21.20 2.93 -17.60
C ALA A 14 22.31 2.76 -18.64
N ARG A 15 22.50 1.54 -19.18
CA ARG A 15 23.45 1.27 -20.24
C ARG A 15 23.03 1.91 -21.57
N ASP A 16 21.76 1.77 -21.96
CA ASP A 16 21.24 2.23 -23.23
C ASP A 16 21.20 3.78 -23.33
N LEU A 17 20.76 4.43 -22.27
CA LEU A 17 20.64 5.89 -22.17
C LEU A 17 21.89 6.56 -21.58
N ARG A 18 22.95 5.80 -21.27
CA ARG A 18 24.22 6.26 -20.65
C ARG A 18 23.98 7.04 -19.36
N LEU A 19 23.08 6.55 -18.51
CA LEU A 19 22.73 7.20 -17.25
C LEU A 19 23.70 6.80 -16.13
N THR A 20 24.02 7.77 -15.26
CA THR A 20 24.75 7.50 -14.03
C THR A 20 23.83 6.85 -12.98
N LYS A 21 24.42 6.24 -11.95
CA LYS A 21 23.66 5.71 -10.82
C LYS A 21 22.85 6.79 -10.10
N PHE A 22 23.39 8.01 -10.00
CA PHE A 22 22.71 9.17 -9.44
C PHE A 22 21.45 9.53 -10.24
N GLN A 23 21.58 9.65 -11.56
CA GLN A 23 20.43 9.93 -12.43
C GLN A 23 19.35 8.84 -12.39
N MET A 24 19.74 7.56 -12.24
CA MET A 24 18.76 6.49 -12.01
C MET A 24 18.04 6.66 -10.68
N GLY A 25 18.73 7.09 -9.62
CA GLY A 25 18.13 7.45 -8.35
C GLY A 25 17.12 8.58 -8.47
N ASP A 26 17.46 9.64 -9.22
CA ASP A 26 16.56 10.77 -9.48
C ASP A 26 15.30 10.33 -10.25
N ILE A 27 15.43 9.42 -11.21
CA ILE A 27 14.29 8.84 -11.94
C ILE A 27 13.34 8.09 -11.01
N PHE A 28 13.85 7.27 -10.09
CA PHE A 28 13.03 6.64 -9.04
C PHE A 28 12.40 7.67 -8.11
N GLY A 29 13.17 8.70 -7.74
CA GLY A 29 12.68 9.82 -6.92
C GLY A 29 11.57 10.61 -7.60
N ALA A 30 11.65 10.85 -8.90
CA ALA A 30 10.64 11.55 -9.68
C ALA A 30 9.27 10.83 -9.62
N PHE A 31 9.26 9.49 -9.73
CA PHE A 31 8.05 8.69 -9.54
C PHE A 31 7.45 8.90 -8.14
N LEU A 32 8.27 8.76 -7.10
CA LEU A 32 7.80 8.90 -5.72
C LEU A 32 7.26 10.30 -5.43
N LEU A 33 7.89 11.33 -5.99
CA LEU A 33 7.45 12.73 -5.88
C LEU A 33 6.08 12.92 -6.54
N GLY A 34 5.89 12.45 -7.77
CA GLY A 34 4.60 12.49 -8.45
C GLY A 34 3.50 11.76 -7.66
N TYR A 35 3.81 10.58 -7.17
CA TYR A 35 2.90 9.78 -6.34
C TYR A 35 2.51 10.48 -5.04
N ALA A 36 3.46 11.09 -4.34
CA ALA A 36 3.20 11.76 -3.06
C ALA A 36 2.38 13.04 -3.24
N VAL A 37 2.74 13.89 -4.20
CA VAL A 37 2.07 15.18 -4.44
C VAL A 37 0.61 14.99 -4.90
N PHE A 38 0.36 14.00 -5.75
CA PHE A 38 -0.96 13.79 -6.34
C PHE A 38 -1.84 12.77 -5.59
N GLY A 39 -1.37 12.19 -4.49
CA GLY A 39 -2.12 11.21 -3.72
C GLY A 39 -3.49 11.71 -3.22
N ILE A 40 -3.53 12.87 -2.58
CA ILE A 40 -4.78 13.50 -2.09
C ILE A 40 -5.65 14.03 -3.22
N PRO A 41 -5.13 14.80 -4.20
CA PRO A 41 -5.92 15.24 -5.35
C PRO A 41 -6.59 14.09 -6.12
N ALA A 42 -5.86 12.99 -6.34
CA ALA A 42 -6.40 11.82 -7.05
C ALA A 42 -7.46 11.06 -6.21
N ALA A 43 -7.29 11.00 -4.89
CA ALA A 43 -8.28 10.44 -3.98
C ALA A 43 -9.57 11.27 -3.96
N TRP A 44 -9.45 12.60 -3.87
CA TRP A 44 -10.57 13.52 -3.99
C TRP A 44 -11.32 13.39 -5.32
N PHE A 45 -10.57 13.27 -6.43
CA PHE A 45 -11.14 13.00 -7.75
C PHE A 45 -11.98 11.72 -7.77
N GLY A 46 -11.52 10.66 -7.07
CA GLY A 46 -12.25 9.40 -6.90
C GLY A 46 -13.59 9.57 -6.17
N ASP A 47 -13.64 10.40 -5.11
CA ASP A 47 -14.88 10.67 -4.39
C ASP A 47 -15.86 11.51 -5.22
N ARG A 48 -15.35 12.43 -6.05
CA ARG A 48 -16.17 13.36 -6.84
C ARG A 48 -16.77 12.72 -8.10
N VAL A 49 -15.99 11.91 -8.82
CA VAL A 49 -16.35 11.39 -10.16
C VAL A 49 -16.91 9.98 -10.09
N GLY A 50 -16.72 9.29 -8.97
CA GLY A 50 -17.04 7.89 -8.76
C GLY A 50 -15.92 6.94 -9.19
N PRO A 51 -15.81 5.77 -8.51
CA PRO A 51 -14.75 4.80 -8.74
C PRO A 51 -14.67 4.28 -10.18
N ARG A 52 -15.82 4.05 -10.84
CA ARG A 52 -15.87 3.53 -12.21
C ARG A 52 -15.06 4.40 -13.19
N LYS A 53 -15.36 5.69 -13.20
CA LYS A 53 -14.71 6.64 -14.11
C LYS A 53 -13.31 7.01 -13.62
N ALA A 54 -13.14 7.20 -12.31
CA ALA A 54 -11.87 7.60 -11.74
C ALA A 54 -10.82 6.50 -11.93
N LEU A 55 -11.10 5.25 -11.51
CA LEU A 55 -10.12 4.16 -11.58
C LEU A 55 -9.76 3.80 -13.01
N SER A 56 -10.75 3.75 -13.92
CA SER A 56 -10.47 3.50 -15.34
C SER A 56 -9.55 4.57 -15.94
N ARG A 57 -9.79 5.86 -15.64
CA ARG A 57 -8.92 6.95 -16.12
C ARG A 57 -7.53 6.91 -15.51
N ILE A 58 -7.45 6.67 -14.20
CA ILE A 58 -6.21 6.49 -13.47
C ILE A 58 -5.37 5.37 -14.10
N VAL A 59 -5.98 4.19 -14.31
CA VAL A 59 -5.28 3.04 -14.90
C VAL A 59 -4.84 3.29 -16.33
N VAL A 60 -5.69 3.87 -17.18
CA VAL A 60 -5.32 4.24 -18.56
C VAL A 60 -4.17 5.25 -18.57
N PHE A 61 -4.24 6.26 -17.70
CA PHE A 61 -3.21 7.30 -17.60
C PHE A 61 -1.87 6.69 -17.20
N TRP A 62 -1.81 5.94 -16.11
CA TRP A 62 -0.53 5.33 -15.70
C TRP A 62 -0.02 4.32 -16.73
N SER A 63 -0.91 3.53 -17.35
CA SER A 63 -0.55 2.55 -18.39
C SER A 63 0.07 3.21 -19.61
N LEU A 64 -0.45 4.39 -19.99
CA LEU A 64 0.13 5.21 -21.05
C LEU A 64 1.56 5.63 -20.69
N PHE A 65 1.78 6.18 -19.50
CA PHE A 65 3.12 6.59 -19.06
C PHE A 65 4.05 5.41 -18.78
N ALA A 66 3.52 4.27 -18.34
CA ALA A 66 4.29 3.03 -18.30
C ALA A 66 4.79 2.64 -19.71
N ALA A 67 3.92 2.63 -20.69
CA ALA A 67 4.31 2.35 -22.08
C ALA A 67 5.28 3.41 -22.65
N LEU A 68 5.04 4.69 -22.37
CA LEU A 68 5.92 5.80 -22.77
C LEU A 68 7.31 5.73 -22.14
N THR A 69 7.48 5.03 -21.01
CA THR A 69 8.81 4.73 -20.45
C THR A 69 9.69 4.03 -21.47
N GLY A 70 9.11 3.15 -22.30
CA GLY A 70 9.81 2.51 -23.43
C GLY A 70 10.25 3.44 -24.54
N ALA A 71 9.62 4.62 -24.66
CA ALA A 71 9.95 5.62 -25.67
C ALA A 71 10.95 6.69 -25.18
N ALA A 72 11.39 6.65 -23.92
CA ALA A 72 12.33 7.61 -23.37
C ALA A 72 13.69 7.54 -24.07
N TRP A 73 14.27 8.71 -24.38
CA TRP A 73 15.53 8.84 -25.14
C TRP A 73 16.66 9.53 -24.37
N ASN A 74 16.37 10.13 -23.24
CA ASN A 74 17.36 10.75 -22.35
C ASN A 74 16.89 10.79 -20.90
N PHE A 75 17.72 11.29 -20.00
CA PHE A 75 17.44 11.43 -18.56
C PHE A 75 16.19 12.25 -18.29
N LEU A 76 16.06 13.44 -18.89
CA LEU A 76 14.95 14.35 -18.61
C LEU A 76 13.61 13.77 -19.07
N ALA A 77 13.56 13.17 -20.26
CA ALA A 77 12.39 12.48 -20.76
C ALA A 77 11.97 11.35 -19.80
N MET A 78 12.93 10.52 -19.37
CA MET A 78 12.66 9.41 -18.44
C MET A 78 12.15 9.92 -17.09
N ALA A 79 12.80 10.93 -16.50
CA ALA A 79 12.39 11.50 -15.22
C ALA A 79 10.99 12.13 -15.29
N THR A 80 10.69 12.87 -16.37
CA THR A 80 9.35 13.46 -16.60
C THR A 80 8.28 12.38 -16.76
N ILE A 81 8.54 11.36 -17.55
CA ILE A 81 7.61 10.24 -17.74
C ILE A 81 7.35 9.52 -16.42
N GLN A 82 8.39 9.28 -15.62
CA GLN A 82 8.25 8.61 -14.32
C GLN A 82 7.50 9.47 -13.29
N PHE A 83 7.70 10.80 -13.28
CA PHE A 83 6.91 11.72 -12.47
C PHE A 83 5.42 11.65 -12.84
N LEU A 84 5.09 11.70 -14.13
CA LEU A 84 3.72 11.61 -14.61
C LEU A 84 3.11 10.22 -14.38
N PHE A 85 3.91 9.17 -14.47
CA PHE A 85 3.51 7.82 -14.10
C PHE A 85 3.15 7.73 -12.61
N GLY A 86 3.99 8.28 -11.72
CA GLY A 86 3.72 8.35 -10.28
C GLY A 86 2.46 9.17 -9.96
N MET A 87 2.29 10.32 -10.62
CA MET A 87 1.08 11.14 -10.54
C MET A 87 -0.18 10.32 -10.92
N GLY A 88 -0.10 9.56 -12.01
CA GLY A 88 -1.21 8.73 -12.49
C GLY A 88 -1.57 7.62 -11.52
N GLU A 89 -0.61 6.97 -10.91
CA GLU A 89 -0.84 5.82 -10.03
C GLU A 89 -1.31 6.22 -8.61
N ALA A 90 -1.10 7.47 -8.20
CA ALA A 90 -1.27 7.94 -6.83
C ALA A 90 -2.67 7.68 -6.24
N GLY A 91 -3.73 7.76 -7.04
CA GLY A 91 -5.11 7.56 -6.61
C GLY A 91 -5.60 6.11 -6.59
N CYS A 92 -4.80 5.15 -7.04
CA CYS A 92 -5.25 3.78 -7.26
C CYS A 92 -5.85 3.15 -5.99
N PHE A 93 -5.07 3.00 -4.94
CA PHE A 93 -5.52 2.36 -3.70
C PHE A 93 -6.67 3.11 -3.00
N PRO A 94 -6.64 4.45 -2.87
CA PRO A 94 -7.78 5.20 -2.35
C PRO A 94 -9.07 4.98 -3.14
N VAL A 95 -9.02 5.00 -4.47
CA VAL A 95 -10.21 4.81 -5.31
C VAL A 95 -10.70 3.36 -5.31
N ILE A 96 -9.81 2.36 -5.26
CA ILE A 96 -10.19 0.96 -5.02
C ILE A 96 -10.90 0.84 -3.67
N THR A 97 -10.40 1.48 -2.62
CA THR A 97 -11.05 1.49 -1.31
C THR A 97 -12.48 2.01 -1.39
N LYS A 98 -12.70 3.11 -2.12
CA LYS A 98 -14.04 3.64 -2.38
C LYS A 98 -14.92 2.66 -3.19
N SER A 99 -14.35 2.02 -4.21
CA SER A 99 -15.04 1.00 -4.99
C SER A 99 -15.55 -0.14 -4.10
N LEU A 100 -14.68 -0.65 -3.21
CA LEU A 100 -15.04 -1.69 -2.25
C LEU A 100 -16.08 -1.19 -1.22
N THR A 101 -16.02 0.07 -0.82
CA THR A 101 -17.02 0.68 0.09
C THR A 101 -18.41 0.63 -0.51
N ASN A 102 -18.53 0.86 -1.82
CA ASN A 102 -19.82 0.89 -2.51
C ASN A 102 -20.47 -0.49 -2.66
N TRP A 103 -19.66 -1.57 -2.64
CA TRP A 103 -20.12 -2.92 -2.97
C TRP A 103 -20.14 -3.90 -1.80
N LEU A 104 -19.51 -3.55 -0.68
CA LEU A 104 -19.32 -4.50 0.42
C LEU A 104 -19.95 -4.00 1.72
N SER A 105 -20.63 -4.92 2.38
CA SER A 105 -21.10 -4.72 3.76
C SER A 105 -19.90 -4.50 4.70
N LYS A 106 -20.12 -3.82 5.84
CA LYS A 106 -19.05 -3.53 6.81
C LYS A 106 -18.30 -4.79 7.28
N GLY A 107 -19.00 -5.90 7.39
CA GLY A 107 -18.43 -7.19 7.81
C GLY A 107 -17.42 -7.78 6.82
N GLU A 108 -17.59 -7.49 5.52
CA GLU A 108 -16.78 -8.05 4.43
C GLU A 108 -15.55 -7.20 4.08
N ARG A 109 -15.55 -5.91 4.44
CA ARG A 109 -14.51 -4.94 4.06
C ARG A 109 -13.10 -5.36 4.45
N THR A 110 -12.94 -5.87 5.68
CA THR A 110 -11.62 -6.33 6.13
C THR A 110 -11.12 -7.54 5.34
N ARG A 111 -12.03 -8.48 4.98
CA ARG A 111 -11.68 -9.64 4.16
C ARG A 111 -11.26 -9.22 2.75
N ALA A 112 -12.01 -8.32 2.13
CA ALA A 112 -11.69 -7.80 0.80
C ALA A 112 -10.35 -7.05 0.78
N GLN A 113 -10.09 -6.23 1.79
CA GLN A 113 -8.80 -5.56 1.97
C GLN A 113 -7.67 -6.56 2.20
N GLY A 114 -7.90 -7.64 2.95
CA GLY A 114 -6.94 -8.73 3.11
C GLY A 114 -6.54 -9.36 1.78
N ILE A 115 -7.52 -9.68 0.93
CA ILE A 115 -7.28 -10.24 -0.42
C ILE A 115 -6.53 -9.23 -1.30
N LEU A 116 -6.95 -7.96 -1.29
CA LEU A 116 -6.34 -6.90 -2.07
C LEU A 116 -4.85 -6.73 -1.72
N TRP A 117 -4.54 -6.65 -0.43
CA TRP A 117 -3.16 -6.48 0.02
C TRP A 117 -2.31 -7.71 -0.20
N THR A 118 -2.87 -8.93 -0.07
CA THR A 118 -2.19 -10.18 -0.45
C THR A 118 -1.82 -10.15 -1.93
N ALA A 119 -2.76 -9.78 -2.81
CA ALA A 119 -2.51 -9.68 -4.24
C ALA A 119 -1.45 -8.60 -4.55
N ALA A 120 -1.47 -7.46 -3.84
CA ALA A 120 -0.46 -6.41 -3.99
C ALA A 120 0.95 -6.88 -3.58
N ARG A 121 1.08 -7.60 -2.43
CA ARG A 121 2.36 -8.13 -1.94
C ARG A 121 2.92 -9.20 -2.85
N TRP A 122 2.11 -10.21 -3.18
CA TRP A 122 2.54 -11.30 -4.05
C TRP A 122 2.72 -10.85 -5.49
N GLY A 123 1.89 -9.93 -5.98
CA GLY A 123 2.13 -9.27 -7.27
C GLY A 123 3.49 -8.60 -7.30
N GLY A 124 3.86 -7.89 -6.24
CA GLY A 124 5.21 -7.32 -6.09
C GLY A 124 6.32 -8.39 -6.09
N ALA A 125 6.14 -9.47 -5.34
CA ALA A 125 7.14 -10.55 -5.21
C ALA A 125 7.37 -11.33 -6.52
N PHE A 126 6.31 -11.55 -7.33
CA PHE A 126 6.39 -12.33 -8.56
C PHE A 126 6.67 -11.49 -9.82
N THR A 127 6.50 -10.18 -9.77
CA THR A 127 6.76 -9.30 -10.92
C THR A 127 8.18 -9.41 -11.49
N PRO A 128 9.27 -9.51 -10.69
CA PRO A 128 10.60 -9.69 -11.23
C PRO A 128 10.71 -10.89 -12.18
N LEU A 129 10.07 -12.00 -11.83
CA LEU A 129 10.06 -13.21 -12.66
C LEU A 129 9.31 -12.98 -13.98
N ALA A 130 8.16 -12.30 -13.92
CA ALA A 130 7.39 -11.96 -15.11
C ALA A 130 8.18 -11.02 -16.04
N VAL A 131 8.83 -9.99 -15.48
CA VAL A 131 9.67 -9.05 -16.23
C VAL A 131 10.83 -9.78 -16.91
N VAL A 132 11.57 -10.63 -16.19
CA VAL A 132 12.67 -11.40 -16.76
C VAL A 132 12.19 -12.35 -17.85
N ALA A 133 11.02 -12.97 -17.69
CA ALA A 133 10.43 -13.82 -18.72
C ALA A 133 10.12 -13.03 -20.00
N VAL A 134 9.53 -11.83 -19.89
CA VAL A 134 9.23 -10.98 -21.05
C VAL A 134 10.51 -10.46 -21.71
N LEU A 135 11.52 -10.06 -20.92
CA LEU A 135 12.81 -9.58 -21.42
C LEU A 135 13.61 -10.62 -22.24
N ARG A 136 13.25 -11.92 -22.13
CA ARG A 136 13.85 -12.97 -22.99
C ARG A 136 13.36 -12.90 -24.43
N PHE A 137 12.19 -12.34 -24.68
CA PHE A 137 11.55 -12.30 -26.00
C PHE A 137 11.56 -10.92 -26.63
N VAL A 138 11.58 -9.85 -25.81
CA VAL A 138 11.51 -8.48 -26.30
C VAL A 138 12.50 -7.57 -25.57
N SER A 139 12.83 -6.41 -26.18
CA SER A 139 13.69 -5.41 -25.53
C SER A 139 13.00 -4.80 -24.29
N TRP A 140 13.80 -4.13 -23.44
CA TRP A 140 13.26 -3.44 -22.27
C TRP A 140 12.20 -2.39 -22.66
N ARG A 141 12.32 -1.75 -23.82
CA ARG A 141 11.37 -0.77 -24.33
C ARG A 141 9.99 -1.39 -24.58
N TRP A 142 9.94 -2.51 -25.27
CA TRP A 142 8.71 -3.25 -25.54
C TRP A 142 8.12 -3.90 -24.30
N THR A 143 8.94 -4.23 -23.30
CA THR A 143 8.45 -4.76 -22.02
C THR A 143 7.49 -3.78 -21.35
N PHE A 144 7.81 -2.48 -21.33
CA PHE A 144 6.92 -1.46 -20.78
C PHE A 144 5.62 -1.30 -21.60
N VAL A 145 5.71 -1.42 -22.89
CA VAL A 145 4.51 -1.39 -23.77
C VAL A 145 3.59 -2.58 -23.48
N VAL A 146 4.14 -3.78 -23.32
CA VAL A 146 3.37 -4.98 -22.98
C VAL A 146 2.65 -4.82 -21.64
N PHE A 147 3.36 -4.39 -20.59
CA PHE A 147 2.72 -4.17 -19.29
C PHE A 147 1.69 -3.04 -19.32
N GLY A 148 1.97 -1.93 -20.00
CA GLY A 148 0.99 -0.86 -20.20
C GLY A 148 -0.26 -1.33 -20.93
N ALA A 149 -0.14 -2.17 -21.95
CA ALA A 149 -1.28 -2.74 -22.67
C ALA A 149 -2.20 -3.58 -21.76
N PHE A 150 -1.63 -4.39 -20.84
CA PHE A 150 -2.44 -5.12 -19.86
C PHE A 150 -3.27 -4.18 -18.98
N GLY A 151 -2.71 -3.05 -18.56
CA GLY A 151 -3.45 -2.06 -17.78
C GLY A 151 -4.61 -1.45 -18.55
N VAL A 152 -4.43 -1.13 -19.83
CA VAL A 152 -5.52 -0.59 -20.69
C VAL A 152 -6.63 -1.62 -20.87
N ILE A 153 -6.29 -2.89 -21.12
CA ILE A 153 -7.27 -3.98 -21.23
C ILE A 153 -8.06 -4.12 -19.92
N TRP A 154 -7.37 -4.10 -18.79
CA TRP A 154 -8.01 -4.15 -17.49
C TRP A 154 -8.95 -2.96 -17.27
N ALA A 155 -8.51 -1.74 -17.59
CA ALA A 155 -9.32 -0.54 -17.43
C ALA A 155 -10.59 -0.57 -18.29
N ALA A 156 -10.50 -1.05 -19.53
CA ALA A 156 -11.66 -1.25 -20.39
C ALA A 156 -12.62 -2.27 -19.78
N THR A 157 -12.12 -3.44 -19.38
CA THR A 157 -12.93 -4.50 -18.76
C THR A 157 -13.63 -3.97 -17.50
N PHE A 158 -12.90 -3.28 -16.63
CA PHE A 158 -13.44 -2.70 -15.41
C PHE A 158 -14.54 -1.67 -15.72
N TYR A 159 -14.29 -0.76 -16.67
CA TYR A 159 -15.23 0.29 -17.05
C TYR A 159 -16.56 -0.29 -17.56
N TYR A 160 -16.52 -1.31 -18.38
CA TYR A 160 -17.74 -1.93 -18.93
C TYR A 160 -18.48 -2.79 -17.90
N TRP A 161 -17.77 -3.47 -17.02
CA TRP A 161 -18.36 -4.40 -16.04
C TRP A 161 -18.78 -3.70 -14.74
N TYR A 162 -17.93 -2.85 -14.14
CA TYR A 162 -18.19 -2.24 -12.84
C TYR A 162 -19.25 -1.13 -12.93
N ARG A 163 -20.07 -1.02 -11.88
CA ARG A 163 -21.03 0.09 -11.67
C ARG A 163 -20.76 0.73 -10.31
N ASP A 164 -20.89 2.04 -10.22
CA ASP A 164 -20.70 2.77 -8.95
C ASP A 164 -21.83 2.47 -7.97
N ASN A 165 -23.04 2.29 -8.50
CA ASN A 165 -24.21 1.87 -7.74
C ASN A 165 -24.52 0.40 -8.03
N PRO A 166 -24.46 -0.52 -7.03
CA PRO A 166 -24.84 -1.92 -7.19
C PRO A 166 -26.26 -2.14 -7.74
N ALA A 167 -27.21 -1.25 -7.41
CA ALA A 167 -28.58 -1.33 -7.94
C ALA A 167 -28.67 -1.21 -9.48
N GLU A 168 -27.67 -0.59 -10.11
CA GLU A 168 -27.61 -0.44 -11.57
C GLU A 168 -26.94 -1.65 -12.26
N HIS A 169 -26.44 -2.61 -11.50
CA HIS A 169 -25.71 -3.74 -12.06
C HIS A 169 -26.67 -4.89 -12.40
N PRO A 170 -26.71 -5.37 -13.66
CA PRO A 170 -27.75 -6.31 -14.14
C PRO A 170 -27.72 -7.70 -13.48
N ARG A 171 -26.66 -8.03 -12.74
CA ARG A 171 -26.48 -9.34 -12.07
C ARG A 171 -26.75 -9.28 -10.58
N VAL A 172 -27.03 -8.11 -10.01
CA VAL A 172 -27.34 -7.96 -8.57
C VAL A 172 -28.81 -8.25 -8.35
N ASN A 173 -29.10 -9.17 -7.45
CA ASN A 173 -30.47 -9.50 -7.07
C ASN A 173 -30.92 -8.68 -5.84
N PRO A 174 -32.24 -8.58 -5.55
CA PRO A 174 -32.75 -7.77 -4.43
C PRO A 174 -32.21 -8.18 -3.05
N ALA A 175 -31.95 -9.47 -2.83
CA ALA A 175 -31.42 -9.95 -1.56
C ALA A 175 -29.94 -9.53 -1.36
N GLU A 176 -29.15 -9.61 -2.42
CA GLU A 176 -27.77 -9.10 -2.42
C GLU A 176 -27.74 -7.58 -2.25
N LEU A 177 -28.64 -6.86 -2.92
CA LEU A 177 -28.75 -5.41 -2.78
C LEU A 177 -29.09 -5.02 -1.33
N ALA A 178 -30.04 -5.69 -0.70
CA ALA A 178 -30.40 -5.46 0.69
C ALA A 178 -29.21 -5.69 1.64
N LEU A 179 -28.42 -6.75 1.40
CA LEU A 179 -27.21 -7.04 2.18
C LEU A 179 -26.13 -5.93 2.03
N ILE A 180 -25.95 -5.41 0.80
CA ILE A 180 -25.00 -4.31 0.53
C ILE A 180 -25.50 -3.01 1.18
N GLU A 181 -26.81 -2.78 1.19
CA GLU A 181 -27.43 -1.57 1.75
C GLU A 181 -27.56 -1.61 3.27
N GLU A 182 -27.44 -2.77 3.89
CA GLU A 182 -27.53 -2.92 5.34
C GLU A 182 -26.44 -2.09 6.02
N GLY A 183 -26.82 -0.92 6.53
CA GLY A 183 -25.95 0.04 7.22
C GLY A 183 -25.37 1.15 6.37
N GLU A 184 -25.83 1.37 5.14
CA GLU A 184 -25.38 2.50 4.31
C GLU A 184 -26.51 3.44 3.86
N THR A 185 -26.49 4.67 4.36
CA THR A 185 -27.18 5.78 3.71
C THR A 185 -26.37 6.23 2.50
N ARG A 186 -26.87 5.94 1.30
CA ARG A 186 -26.28 6.43 0.04
C ARG A 186 -26.64 7.90 -0.12
N GLY A 187 -25.71 8.80 0.21
CA GLY A 187 -25.81 10.20 -0.17
C GLY A 187 -25.31 10.40 -1.60
N ALA A 188 -26.02 11.22 -2.38
CA ALA A 188 -25.61 11.61 -3.72
C ALA A 188 -24.20 12.22 -3.76
N SER A 189 -23.46 11.93 -4.82
CA SER A 189 -22.03 12.23 -5.06
C SER A 189 -21.66 13.72 -5.24
N SER A 190 -22.46 14.70 -4.83
CA SER A 190 -22.26 16.09 -5.27
C SER A 190 -21.77 17.10 -4.23
N SER A 191 -21.53 16.72 -2.99
CA SER A 191 -21.04 17.66 -1.97
C SER A 191 -19.51 17.78 -2.00
N ARG A 192 -19.03 19.01 -1.79
CA ARG A 192 -17.59 19.29 -1.59
C ARG A 192 -17.07 18.46 -0.43
N VAL A 193 -15.87 17.88 -0.57
CA VAL A 193 -15.22 17.15 0.54
C VAL A 193 -14.97 18.15 1.68
N PRO A 194 -15.51 17.90 2.88
CA PRO A 194 -15.35 18.80 4.00
C PRO A 194 -13.99 18.59 4.69
N TRP A 195 -12.93 19.06 4.05
CA TRP A 195 -11.56 18.83 4.51
C TRP A 195 -11.32 19.27 5.95
N ALA A 196 -11.88 20.40 6.37
CA ALA A 196 -11.74 20.88 7.74
C ALA A 196 -12.31 19.86 8.74
N LEU A 197 -13.49 19.29 8.46
CA LEU A 197 -14.12 18.29 9.31
C LEU A 197 -13.36 16.96 9.31
N LEU A 198 -12.91 16.50 8.14
CA LEU A 198 -12.12 15.25 8.03
C LEU A 198 -10.79 15.37 8.80
N LEU A 199 -10.09 16.48 8.64
CA LEU A 199 -8.78 16.72 9.28
C LEU A 199 -8.91 17.12 10.76
N SER A 200 -10.09 17.50 11.27
CA SER A 200 -10.34 17.67 12.70
C SER A 200 -10.81 16.38 13.39
N SER A 201 -11.21 15.37 12.64
CA SER A 201 -11.65 14.09 13.21
C SER A 201 -10.51 13.34 13.87
N ARG A 202 -10.63 13.07 15.17
CA ARG A 202 -9.67 12.31 15.95
C ARG A 202 -9.40 10.92 15.34
N SER A 203 -10.45 10.24 14.87
CA SER A 203 -10.31 8.91 14.27
C SER A 203 -9.54 8.96 12.94
N VAL A 204 -9.74 10.00 12.11
CA VAL A 204 -8.99 10.20 10.86
C VAL A 204 -7.52 10.49 11.14
N LEU A 205 -7.22 11.36 12.10
CA LEU A 205 -5.83 11.70 12.44
C LEU A 205 -5.08 10.48 13.04
N LEU A 206 -5.73 9.76 13.95
CA LEU A 206 -5.13 8.59 14.59
C LEU A 206 -4.94 7.41 13.62
N ILE A 207 -5.87 7.20 12.66
CA ILE A 207 -5.69 6.14 11.65
C ILE A 207 -4.59 6.51 10.66
N ALA A 208 -4.41 7.77 10.35
CA ALA A 208 -3.30 8.26 9.55
C ALA A 208 -1.96 8.12 10.31
N LEU A 209 -1.92 8.47 11.59
CA LEU A 209 -0.73 8.34 12.44
C LEU A 209 -0.31 6.88 12.62
N GLN A 210 -1.23 5.96 12.97
CA GLN A 210 -0.89 4.55 13.10
C GLN A 210 -0.42 3.95 11.77
N TYR A 211 -0.94 4.44 10.63
CA TYR A 211 -0.50 3.98 9.31
C TYR A 211 0.88 4.53 8.94
N TYR A 212 1.23 5.74 9.40
CA TYR A 212 2.60 6.23 9.38
C TYR A 212 3.53 5.29 10.14
N ILE A 213 3.15 4.92 11.37
CA ILE A 213 3.93 4.05 12.25
C ILE A 213 4.15 2.65 11.63
N VAL A 214 3.09 2.00 11.15
CA VAL A 214 3.21 0.68 10.52
C VAL A 214 4.05 0.73 9.24
N SER A 215 3.91 1.81 8.46
CA SER A 215 4.68 1.99 7.24
C SER A 215 6.14 2.33 7.50
N PHE A 216 6.44 3.07 8.58
CA PHE A 216 7.81 3.42 8.96
C PHE A 216 8.68 2.17 9.14
N SER A 217 8.18 1.17 9.85
CA SER A 217 8.88 -0.10 10.02
C SER A 217 8.84 -1.00 8.78
N TRP A 218 7.74 -0.93 8.00
CA TRP A 218 7.62 -1.65 6.73
C TRP A 218 8.70 -1.22 5.71
N TYR A 219 8.98 0.08 5.59
CA TYR A 219 9.97 0.58 4.63
C TYR A 219 11.40 0.12 4.94
N PHE A 220 11.72 -0.27 6.19
CA PHE A 220 12.98 -0.95 6.49
C PHE A 220 13.18 -2.21 5.64
N TYR A 221 12.14 -3.02 5.50
CA TYR A 221 12.23 -4.26 4.70
C TYR A 221 12.43 -3.99 3.22
N LEU A 222 11.98 -2.85 2.72
CA LEU A 222 12.15 -2.49 1.32
C LEU A 222 13.50 -1.81 1.04
N THR A 223 14.01 -1.02 1.98
CA THR A 223 15.19 -0.17 1.74
C THR A 223 16.46 -0.71 2.39
N TRP A 224 16.38 -1.14 3.63
CA TRP A 224 17.56 -1.43 4.45
C TRP A 224 17.82 -2.93 4.68
N LEU A 225 16.82 -3.79 4.53
CA LEU A 225 16.99 -5.22 4.80
C LEU A 225 18.11 -5.89 3.99
N PRO A 226 18.29 -5.64 2.68
CA PRO A 226 19.40 -6.22 1.94
C PRO A 226 20.77 -5.79 2.49
N THR A 227 20.92 -4.52 2.87
CA THR A 227 22.14 -3.97 3.46
C THR A 227 22.38 -4.55 4.86
N TYR A 228 21.35 -4.64 5.69
CA TYR A 228 21.40 -5.30 7.00
C TYR A 228 21.93 -6.74 6.90
N LEU A 229 21.40 -7.50 5.95
CA LEU A 229 21.83 -8.90 5.74
C LEU A 229 23.29 -9.02 5.27
N GLN A 230 23.75 -8.05 4.48
CA GLN A 230 25.14 -8.04 3.99
C GLN A 230 26.12 -7.56 5.08
N GLU A 231 25.80 -6.49 5.79
CA GLU A 231 26.72 -5.87 6.75
C GLU A 231 26.68 -6.55 8.13
N HIS A 232 25.49 -6.87 8.64
CA HIS A 232 25.33 -7.46 9.98
C HIS A 232 25.50 -8.98 9.97
N HIS A 233 24.95 -9.68 8.97
CA HIS A 233 25.04 -11.14 8.87
C HIS A 233 26.09 -11.62 7.85
N HIS A 234 26.87 -10.72 7.25
CA HIS A 234 27.94 -11.03 6.29
C HIS A 234 27.50 -11.93 5.11
N LEU A 235 26.26 -11.79 4.68
CA LEU A 235 25.74 -12.57 3.54
C LEU A 235 26.19 -11.97 2.21
N SER A 236 26.42 -12.82 1.21
CA SER A 236 26.63 -12.35 -0.16
C SER A 236 25.38 -11.68 -0.71
N THR A 237 25.53 -10.76 -1.68
CA THR A 237 24.43 -10.04 -2.32
C THR A 237 23.33 -10.99 -2.84
N VAL A 238 23.71 -12.15 -3.43
CA VAL A 238 22.77 -13.14 -3.95
C VAL A 238 21.96 -13.81 -2.82
N ARG A 239 22.62 -14.16 -1.70
CA ARG A 239 21.94 -14.74 -0.53
C ARG A 239 21.02 -13.70 0.13
N SER A 240 21.48 -12.48 0.29
CA SER A 240 20.66 -11.39 0.85
C SER A 240 19.40 -11.15 0.04
N ALA A 241 19.49 -11.12 -1.30
CA ALA A 241 18.34 -10.97 -2.18
C ALA A 241 17.32 -12.12 -2.02
N ARG A 242 17.80 -13.37 -1.89
CA ARG A 242 16.93 -14.53 -1.64
C ARG A 242 16.19 -14.41 -0.30
N PHE A 243 16.90 -14.03 0.76
CA PHE A 243 16.28 -13.88 2.09
C PHE A 243 15.30 -12.72 2.14
N ALA A 244 15.52 -11.62 1.42
CA ALA A 244 14.64 -10.47 1.40
C ALA A 244 13.22 -10.77 0.83
N VAL A 245 13.06 -11.88 0.10
CA VAL A 245 11.73 -12.32 -0.40
C VAL A 245 10.82 -12.81 0.74
N PHE A 246 11.40 -13.43 1.79
CA PHE A 246 10.62 -14.04 2.87
C PHE A 246 9.67 -13.06 3.58
N PRO A 247 10.12 -11.91 4.08
CA PRO A 247 9.23 -10.96 4.73
C PRO A 247 8.05 -10.52 3.84
N LEU A 248 8.30 -10.24 2.57
CA LEU A 248 7.27 -9.85 1.61
C LEU A 248 6.22 -10.93 1.40
N PHE A 249 6.65 -12.18 1.32
CA PHE A 249 5.76 -13.32 1.19
C PHE A 249 4.88 -13.50 2.44
N PHE A 250 5.48 -13.43 3.62
CA PHE A 250 4.77 -13.56 4.89
C PHE A 250 3.83 -12.39 5.18
N CYS A 251 4.13 -11.18 4.71
CA CYS A 251 3.19 -10.06 4.71
C CYS A 251 1.89 -10.40 3.97
N GLY A 252 1.99 -10.95 2.76
CA GLY A 252 0.81 -11.39 2.01
C GLY A 252 -0.02 -12.42 2.77
N ILE A 253 0.64 -13.40 3.40
CA ILE A 253 -0.04 -14.39 4.25
C ILE A 253 -0.73 -13.68 5.44
N GLY A 254 -0.08 -12.72 6.10
CA GLY A 254 -0.62 -11.96 7.22
C GLY A 254 -1.90 -11.21 6.85
N SER A 255 -1.89 -10.52 5.69
CA SER A 255 -3.07 -9.84 5.16
C SER A 255 -4.23 -10.79 4.87
N LEU A 256 -3.96 -11.93 4.22
CA LEU A 256 -4.97 -12.94 3.91
C LEU A 256 -5.57 -13.56 5.16
N PHE A 257 -4.70 -13.92 6.11
CA PHE A 257 -5.11 -14.53 7.36
C PHE A 257 -5.93 -13.58 8.23
N CYS A 258 -5.52 -12.30 8.32
CA CYS A 258 -6.30 -11.24 8.97
C CYS A 258 -7.72 -11.18 8.40
N GLY A 259 -7.86 -11.04 7.09
CA GLY A 259 -9.16 -10.96 6.42
C GLY A 259 -10.03 -12.19 6.67
N SER A 260 -9.43 -13.38 6.69
CA SER A 260 -10.12 -14.66 6.87
C SER A 260 -10.58 -14.92 8.30
N ILE A 261 -9.80 -14.49 9.30
CA ILE A 261 -10.11 -14.76 10.71
C ILE A 261 -11.02 -13.69 11.34
N THR A 262 -11.01 -12.46 10.81
CA THR A 262 -11.79 -11.32 11.32
C THR A 262 -13.27 -11.66 11.56
N PRO A 263 -14.01 -12.34 10.67
CA PRO A 263 -15.41 -12.67 10.90
C PRO A 263 -15.62 -13.63 12.10
N ARG A 264 -14.66 -14.55 12.33
CA ARG A 264 -14.72 -15.45 13.49
C ARG A 264 -14.49 -14.71 14.81
N VAL A 265 -13.48 -13.84 14.84
CA VAL A 265 -13.18 -12.99 16.00
C VAL A 265 -14.34 -12.01 16.25
N THR A 266 -14.98 -11.47 15.23
CA THR A 266 -16.14 -10.58 15.38
C THR A 266 -17.34 -11.30 16.00
N ARG A 267 -17.58 -12.55 15.64
CA ARG A 267 -18.62 -13.36 16.30
C ARG A 267 -18.30 -13.63 17.78
N TRP A 268 -17.04 -13.84 18.11
CA TRP A 268 -16.60 -14.05 19.49
C TRP A 268 -16.65 -12.76 20.33
N THR A 269 -16.23 -11.63 19.80
CA THR A 269 -16.22 -10.33 20.53
C THR A 269 -17.58 -9.63 20.54
N GLY A 270 -18.52 -10.05 19.68
CA GLY A 270 -19.83 -9.42 19.50
C GLY A 270 -19.77 -8.00 18.86
N SER A 271 -18.58 -7.52 18.45
CA SER A 271 -18.42 -6.16 17.95
C SER A 271 -17.27 -6.02 16.94
N LEU A 272 -17.58 -5.53 15.75
CA LEU A 272 -16.58 -5.26 14.70
C LEU A 272 -15.54 -4.23 15.17
N SER A 273 -15.97 -3.19 15.91
CA SER A 273 -15.09 -2.18 16.46
C SER A 273 -14.08 -2.77 17.44
N ARG A 274 -14.54 -3.61 18.38
CA ARG A 274 -13.67 -4.32 19.33
C ARG A 274 -12.71 -5.27 18.60
N THR A 275 -13.20 -6.01 17.62
CA THR A 275 -12.37 -6.91 16.80
C THR A 275 -11.23 -6.18 16.15
N ARG A 276 -11.51 -5.10 15.41
CA ARG A 276 -10.48 -4.33 14.72
C ARG A 276 -9.44 -3.75 15.67
N ARG A 277 -9.88 -3.22 16.83
CA ARG A 277 -8.96 -2.71 17.85
C ARG A 277 -8.07 -3.82 18.40
N LEU A 278 -8.65 -4.93 18.88
CA LEU A 278 -7.90 -6.04 19.46
C LEU A 278 -6.90 -6.64 18.47
N MET A 279 -7.35 -6.95 17.26
CA MET A 279 -6.48 -7.57 16.26
C MET A 279 -5.37 -6.62 15.80
N SER A 280 -5.62 -5.33 15.71
CA SER A 280 -4.57 -4.37 15.36
C SER A 280 -3.58 -4.17 16.51
N ILE A 281 -4.05 -4.05 17.74
CA ILE A 281 -3.17 -3.96 18.92
C ILE A 281 -2.28 -5.21 19.02
N THR A 282 -2.87 -6.40 18.92
CA THR A 282 -2.09 -7.66 18.94
C THR A 282 -1.10 -7.73 17.78
N GLY A 283 -1.49 -7.26 16.59
CA GLY A 283 -0.59 -7.16 15.43
C GLY A 283 0.61 -6.26 15.71
N PHE A 284 0.40 -5.06 16.22
CA PHE A 284 1.47 -4.13 16.59
C PHE A 284 2.40 -4.70 17.67
N ILE A 285 1.85 -5.26 18.75
CA ILE A 285 2.66 -5.82 19.84
C ILE A 285 3.45 -7.04 19.35
N ALA A 286 2.81 -7.95 18.62
CA ALA A 286 3.51 -9.12 18.07
C ALA A 286 4.61 -8.71 17.09
N ALA A 287 4.35 -7.77 16.18
CA ALA A 287 5.36 -7.24 15.27
C ALA A 287 6.56 -6.65 16.04
N ALA A 288 6.29 -5.86 17.10
CA ALA A 288 7.33 -5.31 17.96
C ALA A 288 8.17 -6.40 18.63
N ILE A 289 7.53 -7.41 19.23
CA ILE A 289 8.22 -8.51 19.93
C ILE A 289 9.10 -9.29 18.97
N PHE A 290 8.54 -9.76 17.84
CA PHE A 290 9.30 -10.59 16.90
C PHE A 290 10.42 -9.79 16.20
N LEU A 291 10.20 -8.52 15.90
CA LEU A 291 11.25 -7.66 15.34
C LEU A 291 12.34 -7.38 16.38
N GLY A 292 11.97 -7.06 17.62
CA GLY A 292 12.92 -6.83 18.71
C GLY A 292 13.73 -8.08 19.06
N LEU A 293 13.13 -9.27 19.02
CA LEU A 293 13.84 -10.53 19.24
C LEU A 293 14.80 -10.87 18.08
N SER A 294 14.53 -10.43 16.87
CA SER A 294 15.33 -10.76 15.68
C SER A 294 16.77 -10.29 15.76
N VAL A 295 17.04 -9.19 16.47
CA VAL A 295 18.41 -8.64 16.64
C VAL A 295 19.30 -9.48 17.55
N HIS A 296 18.72 -10.30 18.41
CA HIS A 296 19.44 -11.16 19.34
C HIS A 296 19.73 -12.56 18.76
N MET A 297 19.32 -12.79 17.51
CA MET A 297 19.49 -14.10 16.88
C MET A 297 20.90 -14.32 16.33
N PRO A 298 21.54 -15.47 16.65
CA PRO A 298 22.93 -15.71 16.25
C PRO A 298 23.09 -16.00 14.76
N THR A 299 22.02 -16.40 14.07
CA THR A 299 22.10 -16.77 12.64
C THR A 299 21.17 -15.91 11.77
N ALA A 300 21.58 -15.66 10.54
CA ALA A 300 20.76 -14.96 9.57
C ALA A 300 19.40 -15.66 9.34
N VAL A 301 19.36 -16.99 9.40
CA VAL A 301 18.11 -17.76 9.19
C VAL A 301 17.15 -17.50 10.34
N SER A 302 17.58 -17.62 11.61
CA SER A 302 16.71 -17.36 12.76
C SER A 302 16.25 -15.92 12.84
N SER A 303 17.14 -14.94 12.57
CA SER A 303 16.78 -13.54 12.47
C SER A 303 15.71 -13.32 11.39
N MET A 304 15.88 -13.87 10.20
CA MET A 304 14.94 -13.74 9.11
C MET A 304 13.58 -14.42 9.38
N CYS A 305 13.56 -15.55 10.07
CA CYS A 305 12.29 -16.17 10.50
C CYS A 305 11.49 -15.25 11.43
N LEU A 306 12.16 -14.62 12.39
CA LEU A 306 11.50 -13.67 13.30
C LEU A 306 11.09 -12.39 12.56
N MET A 307 11.92 -11.85 11.68
CA MET A 307 11.57 -10.71 10.83
C MET A 307 10.39 -11.00 9.90
N ALA A 308 10.35 -12.20 9.31
CA ALA A 308 9.22 -12.61 8.49
C ALA A 308 7.92 -12.76 9.32
N THR A 309 8.03 -13.25 10.55
CA THR A 309 6.90 -13.30 11.50
C THR A 309 6.46 -11.89 11.90
N ALA A 310 7.39 -10.97 12.14
CA ALA A 310 7.08 -9.55 12.39
C ALA A 310 6.34 -8.93 11.19
N CYS A 311 6.78 -9.23 9.96
CA CYS A 311 6.12 -8.80 8.73
C CYS A 311 4.71 -9.38 8.57
N PHE A 312 4.50 -10.66 8.94
CA PHE A 312 3.17 -11.25 8.99
C PHE A 312 2.24 -10.41 9.87
N PHE A 313 2.68 -10.04 11.07
CA PHE A 313 1.90 -9.23 12.00
C PHE A 313 1.80 -7.76 11.59
N ASN A 314 2.77 -7.20 10.87
CA ASN A 314 2.64 -5.88 10.24
C ASN A 314 1.45 -5.85 9.28
N ASP A 315 1.38 -6.81 8.37
CA ASP A 315 0.30 -6.87 7.38
C ASP A 315 -1.01 -7.46 7.92
N TRP A 316 -1.03 -7.99 9.13
CA TRP A 316 -2.23 -8.24 9.92
C TRP A 316 -2.99 -6.96 10.29
N ILE A 317 -2.27 -5.83 10.45
CA ILE A 317 -2.86 -4.53 10.78
C ILE A 317 -3.46 -3.85 9.55
N VAL A 318 -2.83 -3.99 8.39
CA VAL A 318 -3.12 -3.24 7.17
C VAL A 318 -4.58 -3.37 6.70
N PRO A 319 -5.19 -4.57 6.60
CA PRO A 319 -6.59 -4.70 6.19
C PRO A 319 -7.58 -4.00 7.13
N HIS A 320 -7.30 -3.99 8.44
CA HIS A 320 -8.12 -3.27 9.41
C HIS A 320 -8.02 -1.76 9.24
N SER A 321 -6.82 -1.23 8.98
CA SER A 321 -6.60 0.19 8.73
C SER A 321 -7.38 0.67 7.52
N TRP A 322 -7.28 -0.03 6.40
CA TRP A 322 -7.99 0.33 5.17
C TRP A 322 -9.51 0.12 5.27
N ALA A 323 -9.97 -0.95 5.91
CA ALA A 323 -11.38 -1.16 6.16
C ALA A 323 -11.96 -0.09 7.10
N SER A 324 -11.18 0.39 8.06
CA SER A 324 -11.60 1.50 8.94
C SER A 324 -11.70 2.83 8.18
N CYS A 325 -10.82 3.09 7.20
CA CYS A 325 -10.99 4.25 6.31
C CYS A 325 -12.30 4.19 5.51
N MET A 326 -12.74 2.99 5.10
CA MET A 326 -14.02 2.80 4.40
C MET A 326 -15.20 3.18 5.30
N ASP A 327 -15.17 2.73 6.56
CA ASP A 327 -16.26 2.95 7.50
C ASP A 327 -16.28 4.39 8.04
N ILE A 328 -15.12 4.94 8.41
CA ILE A 328 -14.98 6.33 8.90
C ILE A 328 -15.31 7.33 7.80
N GLY A 329 -14.79 7.09 6.60
CA GLY A 329 -14.95 8.01 5.46
C GLY A 329 -16.31 7.93 4.78
N GLY A 330 -16.96 6.76 4.77
CA GLY A 330 -18.23 6.57 4.08
C GLY A 330 -18.19 7.08 2.63
N ARG A 331 -18.98 8.10 2.32
CA ARG A 331 -18.97 8.75 0.98
C ARG A 331 -17.63 9.40 0.61
N TYR A 332 -16.80 9.74 1.59
CA TYR A 332 -15.45 10.30 1.42
C TYR A 332 -14.32 9.28 1.69
N ALA A 333 -14.61 8.00 1.56
CA ALA A 333 -13.67 6.92 1.87
C ALA A 333 -12.36 7.03 1.09
N SER A 334 -12.41 7.47 -0.17
CA SER A 334 -11.21 7.71 -0.99
C SER A 334 -10.36 8.84 -0.41
N SER A 335 -10.96 9.97 -0.02
CA SER A 335 -10.23 11.10 0.57
C SER A 335 -9.57 10.73 1.91
N VAL A 336 -10.29 10.03 2.80
CA VAL A 336 -9.73 9.55 4.08
C VAL A 336 -8.59 8.55 3.84
N ALA A 337 -8.77 7.61 2.91
CA ALA A 337 -7.73 6.67 2.51
C ALA A 337 -6.53 7.38 1.87
N GLY A 338 -6.77 8.47 1.12
CA GLY A 338 -5.73 9.30 0.54
C GLY A 338 -4.85 9.98 1.60
N VAL A 339 -5.46 10.54 2.66
CA VAL A 339 -4.74 11.12 3.80
C VAL A 339 -3.90 10.04 4.51
N MET A 340 -4.49 8.89 4.81
CA MET A 340 -3.78 7.77 5.42
C MET A 340 -2.61 7.30 4.54
N ASN A 341 -2.82 7.16 3.23
CA ASN A 341 -1.80 6.71 2.29
C ASN A 341 -0.65 7.73 2.15
N LEU A 342 -0.94 9.03 2.17
CA LEU A 342 0.08 10.08 2.21
C LEU A 342 0.99 9.92 3.43
N MET A 343 0.41 9.71 4.62
CA MET A 343 1.19 9.50 5.85
C MET A 343 2.05 8.23 5.75
N GLY A 344 1.56 7.15 5.13
CA GLY A 344 2.37 5.97 4.85
C GLY A 344 3.57 6.23 3.94
N ASN A 345 3.41 7.07 2.91
CA ASN A 345 4.53 7.44 2.02
C ASN A 345 5.54 8.37 2.71
N LEU A 346 5.07 9.34 3.52
CA LEU A 346 5.96 10.17 4.34
C LEU A 346 6.78 9.33 5.33
N ALA A 347 6.18 8.29 5.88
CA ALA A 347 6.88 7.32 6.71
C ALA A 347 8.03 6.63 5.98
N GLY A 348 7.83 6.29 4.69
CA GLY A 348 8.88 5.71 3.86
C GLY A 348 10.09 6.63 3.70
N VAL A 349 9.84 7.91 3.41
CA VAL A 349 10.91 8.92 3.34
C VAL A 349 11.61 9.06 4.69
N SER A 350 10.83 9.23 5.76
CA SER A 350 11.38 9.40 7.12
C SER A 350 12.20 8.19 7.57
N SER A 351 11.72 6.96 7.34
CA SER A 351 12.39 5.71 7.69
C SER A 351 13.73 5.57 6.97
N SER A 352 13.74 5.90 5.68
CA SER A 352 14.97 5.80 4.87
C SER A 352 16.02 6.81 5.31
N VAL A 353 15.61 8.08 5.52
CA VAL A 353 16.53 9.17 5.91
C VAL A 353 17.03 9.00 7.34
N LEU A 354 16.12 8.76 8.29
CA LEU A 354 16.48 8.57 9.71
C LEU A 354 17.30 7.30 9.91
N GLY A 355 17.00 6.22 9.18
CA GLY A 355 17.81 5.00 9.21
C GLY A 355 19.24 5.24 8.76
N GLY A 356 19.45 5.92 7.62
CA GLY A 356 20.76 6.28 7.13
C GLY A 356 21.54 7.19 8.08
N TYR A 357 20.86 8.22 8.62
CA TYR A 357 21.46 9.12 9.61
C TYR A 357 21.88 8.37 10.89
N LEU A 358 21.01 7.53 11.43
CA LEU A 358 21.28 6.76 12.64
C LEU A 358 22.49 5.83 12.44
N LEU A 359 22.48 5.03 11.36
CA LEU A 359 23.56 4.10 11.04
C LEU A 359 24.91 4.83 10.88
N GLN A 360 24.92 5.98 10.20
CA GLN A 360 26.13 6.78 10.05
C GLN A 360 26.64 7.31 11.40
N ARG A 361 25.75 7.74 12.29
CA ARG A 361 26.13 8.30 13.61
C ARG A 361 26.59 7.25 14.61
N THR A 362 26.06 6.03 14.50
CA THR A 362 26.31 4.93 15.45
C THR A 362 27.37 3.94 14.96
N GLY A 363 28.04 4.22 13.82
CA GLY A 363 29.01 3.29 13.26
C GLY A 363 28.38 1.97 12.77
N ASN A 364 27.22 2.05 12.16
CA ASN A 364 26.43 0.91 11.64
C ASN A 364 25.87 -0.01 12.75
N ASP A 365 25.38 0.57 13.85
CA ASP A 365 24.67 -0.20 14.88
C ASP A 365 23.27 -0.59 14.39
N TRP A 366 23.20 -1.74 13.70
CA TRP A 366 21.97 -2.32 13.19
C TRP A 366 21.01 -2.76 14.31
N ASN A 367 21.54 -3.18 15.46
CA ASN A 367 20.72 -3.62 16.59
C ASN A 367 19.94 -2.45 17.17
N LEU A 368 20.57 -1.29 17.30
CA LEU A 368 19.90 -0.07 17.74
C LEU A 368 18.81 0.36 16.74
N PHE A 369 19.11 0.32 15.44
CA PHE A 369 18.12 0.71 14.41
C PHE A 369 16.91 -0.20 14.41
N VAL A 370 17.08 -1.52 14.39
CA VAL A 370 15.98 -2.48 14.41
C VAL A 370 15.19 -2.43 15.72
N SER A 371 15.87 -2.21 16.85
CA SER A 371 15.20 -2.02 18.15
C SER A 371 14.35 -0.75 18.18
N LEU A 372 14.79 0.33 17.54
CA LEU A 372 14.00 1.54 17.37
C LEU A 372 12.73 1.27 16.56
N LEU A 373 12.83 0.52 15.46
CA LEU A 373 11.66 0.12 14.67
C LEU A 373 10.67 -0.71 15.50
N ALA A 374 11.16 -1.60 16.35
CA ALA A 374 10.32 -2.37 17.27
C ALA A 374 9.62 -1.46 18.30
N ALA A 375 10.31 -0.47 18.86
CA ALA A 375 9.73 0.52 19.76
C ALA A 375 8.66 1.38 19.07
N VAL A 376 8.87 1.76 17.80
CA VAL A 376 7.91 2.49 16.99
C VAL A 376 6.62 1.67 16.80
N TYR A 377 6.69 0.35 16.61
CA TYR A 377 5.48 -0.49 16.58
C TYR A 377 4.70 -0.43 17.89
N VAL A 378 5.37 -0.44 19.05
CA VAL A 378 4.67 -0.31 20.36
C VAL A 378 3.87 1.01 20.41
N ALA A 379 4.45 2.12 19.93
CA ALA A 379 3.73 3.40 19.85
C ALA A 379 2.46 3.30 18.97
N GLY A 380 2.48 2.54 17.89
CA GLY A 380 1.32 2.30 17.03
C GLY A 380 0.16 1.59 17.73
N ALA A 381 0.46 0.68 18.65
CA ALA A 381 -0.56 -0.02 19.43
C ALA A 381 -1.40 0.96 20.27
N PHE A 382 -0.80 2.03 20.79
CA PHE A 382 -1.49 3.04 21.61
C PHE A 382 -2.48 3.92 20.81
N CYS A 383 -2.41 3.93 19.48
CA CYS A 383 -3.39 4.69 18.67
C CYS A 383 -4.77 3.99 18.67
N TRP A 384 -4.80 2.66 18.60
CA TRP A 384 -6.02 1.89 18.35
C TRP A 384 -7.10 1.95 19.44
N PRO A 385 -6.81 2.04 20.73
CA PRO A 385 -7.84 2.24 21.77
C PRO A 385 -8.69 3.49 21.54
N PHE A 386 -8.10 4.51 20.94
CA PHE A 386 -8.71 5.82 20.72
C PHE A 386 -9.33 6.02 19.33
N ILE A 387 -9.13 5.08 18.40
CA ILE A 387 -9.78 5.07 17.10
C ILE A 387 -11.17 4.46 17.24
N ASN A 388 -12.22 5.12 16.73
CA ASN A 388 -13.48 4.44 16.48
C ASN A 388 -13.52 3.98 15.01
N PRO A 389 -13.21 2.67 14.75
CA PRO A 389 -12.95 2.19 13.40
C PRO A 389 -14.21 1.93 12.55
N VAL A 390 -15.40 2.18 13.09
CA VAL A 390 -16.69 1.95 12.40
C VAL A 390 -17.63 3.16 12.43
N GLU A 391 -17.25 4.24 13.11
CA GLU A 391 -18.04 5.46 13.23
C GLU A 391 -17.71 6.41 12.08
N ARG A 392 -18.74 6.83 11.38
CA ARG A 392 -18.59 7.80 10.28
C ARG A 392 -18.31 9.20 10.81
N VAL A 393 -17.53 9.95 10.03
CA VAL A 393 -17.47 11.40 10.20
C VAL A 393 -18.79 11.97 9.68
N GLU A 394 -19.66 12.37 10.61
CA GLU A 394 -20.94 12.98 10.28
C GLU A 394 -20.72 14.41 9.76
N VAL A 395 -21.18 14.65 8.56
CA VAL A 395 -21.29 16.00 8.01
C VAL A 395 -22.71 16.44 8.33
N ALA A 396 -22.88 17.44 9.19
CA ALA A 396 -24.17 18.08 9.38
C ALA A 396 -24.67 18.52 7.99
N GLU A 397 -25.78 17.96 7.55
CA GLU A 397 -26.44 18.41 6.32
C GLU A 397 -26.97 19.82 6.60
N ALA A 398 -26.35 20.83 5.97
CA ALA A 398 -26.77 22.22 6.01
C ALA A 398 -27.80 22.49 4.93
#